data_a7e725ebd0e401df4c673d70ce83e1a5
#
_entry.id   a7e725ebd0e401df4c673d70ce83e1a5
#
_cell.length_a   1.000
_cell.length_b   1.000
_cell.length_c   1.000
_cell.angle_alpha   90.00
_cell.angle_beta   90.00
_cell.angle_gamma   90.00
#
_symmetry.space_group_name_H-M   'P 1'
#
loop_
_entity.id
_entity.type
_entity.pdbx_description
1 polymer ?
#
loop_
_entity_poly.entity_id
_entity_poly.type
_entity_poly.pdbx_seq_one_letter_code
_entity_poly.pdbx_strand_id
1 'polypeptide(L)'
;MDIASLIGLIGTLGMIAGAMISSGGLGMFVDTPSMLIVFGGTFFAVMYRSTLPTFLSSFGTLVKVFMPGVKKHDELITRLTELAGIARKDGMMALEGQEVPDKFFEKGLQMLVDGADETKLTDQLNRELKAMKTRHENSTGVFQAWVDLAPAMGMIGTLIGLVAMLGNMADPKAIGPAMAVALLTTLYGAMIANCIFMPIVTKLEGYSAHELLYREMVVMGLKFISRGESPRNITDQLLSLIHISEPTRH
;
A
#
# COMPACT_ATOMS: atom_id res chain seq x y z
N MET A 1 6.07 14.68 2.28
CA MET A 1 7.03 13.61 1.94
C MET A 1 7.32 12.80 3.19
N ASP A 2 7.30 11.49 3.07
CA ASP A 2 7.67 10.62 4.20
C ASP A 2 9.20 10.47 4.25
N ILE A 3 9.83 11.32 5.06
CA ILE A 3 11.30 11.39 5.22
C ILE A 3 11.85 10.06 5.76
N ALA A 4 11.11 9.38 6.65
CA ALA A 4 11.54 8.10 7.21
C ALA A 4 11.67 7.02 6.13
N SER A 5 10.78 7.01 5.12
CA SER A 5 10.86 6.10 3.98
C SER A 5 12.13 6.29 3.17
N LEU A 6 12.46 7.55 2.89
CA LEU A 6 13.62 7.87 2.07
C LEU A 6 14.92 7.52 2.80
N ILE A 7 15.03 7.91 4.08
CA ILE A 7 16.18 7.57 4.92
C ILE A 7 16.33 6.06 5.08
N GLY A 8 15.22 5.35 5.34
CA GLY A 8 15.22 3.90 5.50
C GLY A 8 15.68 3.17 4.24
N LEU A 9 15.16 3.54 3.06
CA LEU A 9 15.54 2.94 1.79
C LEU A 9 17.01 3.21 1.44
N ILE A 10 17.45 4.47 1.50
CA ILE A 10 18.83 4.86 1.21
C ILE A 10 19.79 4.23 2.22
N GLY A 11 19.42 4.24 3.51
CA GLY A 11 20.22 3.64 4.56
C GLY A 11 20.40 2.14 4.39
N THR A 12 19.32 1.40 4.14
CA THR A 12 19.39 -0.05 3.93
C THR A 12 20.25 -0.43 2.72
N LEU A 13 19.97 0.20 1.57
CA LEU A 13 20.75 -0.08 0.35
C LEU A 13 22.20 0.40 0.48
N GLY A 14 22.44 1.53 1.15
CA GLY A 14 23.77 2.06 1.40
C GLY A 14 24.61 1.16 2.31
N MET A 15 24.02 0.59 3.37
CA MET A 15 24.72 -0.35 4.26
C MET A 15 25.07 -1.66 3.55
N ILE A 16 24.15 -2.19 2.74
CA ILE A 16 24.39 -3.39 1.93
C ILE A 16 25.51 -3.12 0.91
N ALA A 17 25.43 -2.02 0.17
CA ALA A 17 26.47 -1.63 -0.77
C ALA A 17 27.81 -1.39 -0.10
N GLY A 18 27.84 -0.78 1.07
CA GLY A 18 29.07 -0.61 1.88
C GLY A 18 29.71 -1.94 2.28
N ALA A 19 28.89 -2.91 2.70
CA ALA A 19 29.36 -4.27 3.00
C ALA A 19 29.93 -4.97 1.75
N MET A 20 29.28 -4.84 0.59
CA MET A 20 29.77 -5.39 -0.68
C MET A 20 31.11 -4.77 -1.09
N ILE A 21 31.27 -3.46 -0.95
CA ILE A 21 32.52 -2.74 -1.26
C ILE A 21 33.64 -3.24 -0.36
N SER A 22 33.40 -3.39 0.95
CA SER A 22 34.41 -3.88 1.89
C SER A 22 34.80 -5.35 1.68
N SER A 23 33.94 -6.13 1.01
CA SER A 23 34.18 -7.57 0.73
C SER A 23 34.93 -7.83 -0.58
N GLY A 24 35.37 -6.79 -1.31
CA GLY A 24 36.15 -6.98 -2.54
C GLY A 24 35.65 -6.14 -3.73
N GLY A 25 34.64 -5.29 -3.53
CA GLY A 25 34.10 -4.37 -4.53
C GLY A 25 32.80 -4.85 -5.18
N LEU A 26 32.01 -3.90 -5.64
CA LEU A 26 30.68 -4.14 -6.23
C LEU A 26 30.71 -5.07 -7.46
N GLY A 27 31.81 -5.08 -8.21
CA GLY A 27 31.93 -5.89 -9.44
C GLY A 27 31.78 -7.39 -9.21
N MET A 28 32.16 -7.88 -8.02
CA MET A 28 31.99 -9.30 -7.65
C MET A 28 30.52 -9.71 -7.45
N PHE A 29 29.67 -8.73 -7.21
CA PHE A 29 28.24 -8.94 -6.96
C PHE A 29 27.40 -8.61 -8.19
N VAL A 30 28.00 -8.46 -9.39
CA VAL A 30 27.31 -8.22 -10.65
C VAL A 30 27.52 -9.42 -11.56
N ASP A 31 26.46 -10.18 -11.80
CA ASP A 31 26.44 -11.34 -12.67
C ASP A 31 25.24 -11.29 -13.61
N THR A 32 25.52 -11.23 -14.91
CA THR A 32 24.46 -11.06 -15.93
C THR A 32 23.45 -12.20 -15.96
N PRO A 33 23.84 -13.49 -15.93
CA PRO A 33 22.89 -14.60 -15.84
C PRO A 33 21.97 -14.51 -14.64
N SER A 34 22.52 -14.22 -13.46
CA SER A 34 21.77 -14.07 -12.22
C SER A 34 20.75 -12.92 -12.29
N MET A 35 21.15 -11.77 -12.90
CA MET A 35 20.25 -10.64 -13.10
C MET A 35 19.10 -10.99 -14.04
N LEU A 36 19.35 -11.68 -15.15
CA LEU A 36 18.32 -12.10 -16.09
C LEU A 36 17.31 -13.05 -15.43
N ILE A 37 17.77 -14.01 -14.64
CA ILE A 37 16.89 -14.97 -13.94
C ILE A 37 16.02 -14.24 -12.94
N VAL A 38 16.60 -13.41 -12.09
CA VAL A 38 15.86 -12.83 -10.95
C VAL A 38 15.06 -11.63 -11.39
N PHE A 39 15.67 -10.60 -11.99
CA PHE A 39 14.92 -9.40 -12.40
C PHE A 39 14.00 -9.68 -13.58
N GLY A 40 14.53 -10.31 -14.66
CA GLY A 40 13.73 -10.65 -15.83
C GLY A 40 12.65 -11.67 -15.52
N GLY A 41 13.02 -12.77 -14.85
CA GLY A 41 12.08 -13.82 -14.45
C GLY A 41 10.97 -13.30 -13.56
N THR A 42 11.30 -12.52 -12.52
CA THR A 42 10.30 -11.94 -11.61
C THR A 42 9.39 -10.95 -12.35
N PHE A 43 9.95 -10.07 -13.20
CA PHE A 43 9.17 -9.11 -13.95
C PHE A 43 8.08 -9.78 -14.81
N PHE A 44 8.48 -10.78 -15.62
CA PHE A 44 7.52 -11.48 -16.47
C PHE A 44 6.55 -12.35 -15.67
N ALA A 45 6.98 -12.95 -14.56
CA ALA A 45 6.12 -13.74 -13.70
C ALA A 45 5.04 -12.86 -13.00
N VAL A 46 5.40 -11.67 -12.52
CA VAL A 46 4.46 -10.70 -11.96
C VAL A 46 3.50 -10.18 -13.03
N MET A 47 4.01 -9.87 -14.22
CA MET A 47 3.17 -9.45 -15.35
C MET A 47 2.19 -10.55 -15.76
N TYR A 48 2.60 -11.81 -15.78
CA TYR A 48 1.73 -12.96 -16.07
C TYR A 48 0.65 -13.18 -15.01
N ARG A 49 0.96 -12.91 -13.73
CA ARG A 49 0.02 -13.04 -12.60
C ARG A 49 -1.05 -11.93 -12.60
N SER A 50 -0.79 -10.80 -13.26
CA SER A 50 -1.64 -9.61 -13.26
C SER A 50 -2.26 -9.35 -14.62
N THR A 51 -3.38 -8.59 -14.67
CA THR A 51 -3.83 -8.03 -15.95
C THR A 51 -2.94 -6.84 -16.33
N LEU A 52 -2.66 -6.66 -17.63
CA LEU A 52 -1.78 -5.59 -18.10
C LEU A 52 -2.20 -4.18 -17.61
N PRO A 53 -3.49 -3.80 -17.62
CA PRO A 53 -3.93 -2.52 -17.07
C PRO A 53 -3.63 -2.37 -15.57
N THR A 54 -3.86 -3.43 -14.77
CA THR A 54 -3.58 -3.42 -13.33
C THR A 54 -2.09 -3.33 -13.06
N PHE A 55 -1.27 -4.08 -13.82
CA PHE A 55 0.18 -4.04 -13.73
C PHE A 55 0.72 -2.63 -14.00
N LEU A 56 0.32 -2.00 -15.10
CA LEU A 56 0.78 -0.66 -15.45
C LEU A 56 0.28 0.43 -14.47
N SER A 57 -1.00 0.34 -14.05
CA SER A 57 -1.57 1.31 -13.13
C SER A 57 -0.98 1.24 -11.71
N SER A 58 -0.49 0.07 -11.29
CA SER A 58 0.14 -0.10 -9.98
C SER A 58 1.38 0.77 -9.81
N PHE A 59 2.19 0.97 -10.87
CA PHE A 59 3.36 1.84 -10.79
C PHE A 59 3.01 3.30 -10.48
N GLY A 60 1.83 3.77 -10.89
CA GLY A 60 1.33 5.10 -10.50
C GLY A 60 1.09 5.23 -8.99
N THR A 61 0.87 4.13 -8.29
CA THR A 61 0.67 4.14 -6.82
C THR A 61 1.98 4.26 -6.03
N LEU A 62 3.15 4.00 -6.65
CA LEU A 62 4.45 4.18 -6.01
C LEU A 62 4.68 5.62 -5.54
N VAL A 63 4.16 6.60 -6.27
CA VAL A 63 4.27 8.01 -5.88
C VAL A 63 3.62 8.25 -4.51
N LYS A 64 2.52 7.54 -4.21
CA LYS A 64 1.81 7.66 -2.92
C LYS A 64 2.63 7.16 -1.73
N VAL A 65 3.58 6.25 -1.95
CA VAL A 65 4.48 5.76 -0.88
C VAL A 65 5.34 6.91 -0.31
N PHE A 66 5.73 7.84 -1.18
CA PHE A 66 6.59 8.98 -0.79
C PHE A 66 5.80 10.26 -0.52
N MET A 67 4.59 10.37 -1.07
CA MET A 67 3.72 11.55 -0.93
C MET A 67 2.30 11.13 -0.50
N PRO A 68 2.14 10.64 0.73
CA PRO A 68 0.83 10.24 1.23
C PRO A 68 -0.06 11.46 1.43
N GLY A 69 -1.25 11.44 0.83
CA GLY A 69 -2.31 12.42 1.08
C GLY A 69 -3.12 12.05 2.33
N VAL A 70 -2.46 11.88 3.47
CA VAL A 70 -3.13 11.46 4.72
C VAL A 70 -3.97 12.60 5.27
N LYS A 71 -5.27 12.39 5.42
CA LYS A 71 -6.23 13.32 6.03
C LYS A 71 -6.31 13.08 7.53
N LYS A 72 -6.44 14.15 8.30
CA LYS A 72 -6.52 14.05 9.76
C LYS A 72 -7.93 13.70 10.21
N HIS A 73 -8.05 12.71 11.06
CA HIS A 73 -9.32 12.26 11.62
C HIS A 73 -9.96 13.33 12.52
N ASP A 74 -9.16 14.09 13.28
CA ASP A 74 -9.66 15.12 14.20
C ASP A 74 -10.37 16.27 13.44
N GLU A 75 -9.81 16.68 12.30
CA GLU A 75 -10.42 17.70 11.43
C GLU A 75 -11.76 17.20 10.86
N LEU A 76 -11.85 15.89 10.54
CA LEU A 76 -13.08 15.26 10.08
C LEU A 76 -14.17 15.26 11.18
N ILE A 77 -13.82 14.85 12.41
CA ILE A 77 -14.76 14.83 13.54
C ILE A 77 -15.31 16.21 13.80
N THR A 78 -14.43 17.22 13.84
CA THR A 78 -14.82 18.62 14.03
C THR A 78 -15.81 19.03 12.94
N ARG A 79 -15.51 18.73 11.67
CA ARG A 79 -16.38 19.12 10.56
C ARG A 79 -17.73 18.41 10.57
N LEU A 80 -17.76 17.11 10.87
CA LEU A 80 -19.01 16.35 11.03
C LEU A 80 -19.86 16.89 12.19
N THR A 81 -19.23 17.28 13.29
CA THR A 81 -19.90 17.85 14.47
C THR A 81 -20.52 19.22 14.15
N GLU A 82 -19.81 20.08 13.40
CA GLU A 82 -20.32 21.37 12.91
C GLU A 82 -21.56 21.18 12.01
N LEU A 83 -21.44 20.29 11.02
CA LEU A 83 -22.53 19.98 10.09
C LEU A 83 -23.75 19.43 10.80
N ALA A 84 -23.55 18.55 11.81
CA ALA A 84 -24.64 18.07 12.65
C ALA A 84 -25.34 19.20 13.41
N GLY A 85 -24.57 20.19 13.90
CA GLY A 85 -25.10 21.38 14.54
C GLY A 85 -25.98 22.22 13.62
N ILE A 86 -25.52 22.43 12.38
CA ILE A 86 -26.26 23.16 11.33
C ILE A 86 -27.55 22.40 10.96
N ALA A 87 -27.43 21.12 10.63
CA ALA A 87 -28.57 20.27 10.27
C ALA A 87 -29.69 20.25 11.34
N ARG A 88 -29.29 20.28 12.60
CA ARG A 88 -30.25 20.26 13.73
C ARG A 88 -30.93 21.60 13.96
N LYS A 89 -30.25 22.72 13.70
CA LYS A 89 -30.79 24.07 13.90
C LYS A 89 -31.61 24.55 12.70
N ASP A 90 -31.03 24.38 11.51
CA ASP A 90 -31.49 25.03 10.31
C ASP A 90 -32.07 24.03 9.28
N GLY A 91 -32.03 22.73 9.62
CA GLY A 91 -32.53 21.64 8.79
C GLY A 91 -31.50 21.13 7.78
N MET A 92 -31.84 20.01 7.12
CA MET A 92 -30.91 19.33 6.18
C MET A 92 -30.58 20.17 4.95
N MET A 93 -31.50 21.03 4.51
CA MET A 93 -31.27 21.94 3.37
C MET A 93 -30.17 22.97 3.63
N ALA A 94 -29.91 23.32 4.89
CA ALA A 94 -28.82 24.23 5.26
C ALA A 94 -27.40 23.62 5.09
N LEU A 95 -27.33 22.32 4.79
CA LEU A 95 -26.09 21.64 4.45
C LEU A 95 -25.67 21.86 2.99
N GLU A 96 -26.56 22.39 2.15
CA GLU A 96 -26.25 22.69 0.76
C GLU A 96 -25.14 23.74 0.65
N GLY A 97 -24.15 23.48 -0.19
CA GLY A 97 -23.01 24.38 -0.40
C GLY A 97 -21.99 24.43 0.73
N GLN A 98 -22.11 23.61 1.77
CA GLN A 98 -21.11 23.51 2.82
C GLN A 98 -19.81 22.89 2.29
N GLU A 99 -18.67 23.55 2.54
CA GLU A 99 -17.37 23.04 2.13
C GLU A 99 -16.99 21.78 2.94
N VAL A 100 -16.56 20.76 2.23
CA VAL A 100 -16.10 19.49 2.82
C VAL A 100 -14.76 19.05 2.20
N PRO A 101 -13.94 18.25 2.91
CA PRO A 101 -12.56 17.97 2.52
C PRO A 101 -12.39 17.16 1.23
N ASP A 102 -13.40 16.46 0.77
CA ASP A 102 -13.31 15.59 -0.40
C ASP A 102 -14.66 15.26 -1.08
N LYS A 103 -14.54 14.78 -2.32
CA LYS A 103 -15.69 14.42 -3.17
C LYS A 103 -16.55 13.27 -2.63
N PHE A 104 -15.99 12.37 -1.84
CA PHE A 104 -16.75 11.27 -1.23
C PHE A 104 -17.68 11.82 -0.15
N PHE A 105 -17.15 12.70 0.69
CA PHE A 105 -17.93 13.39 1.72
C PHE A 105 -18.97 14.32 1.08
N GLU A 106 -18.58 15.12 0.09
CA GLU A 106 -19.47 16.01 -0.67
C GLU A 106 -20.67 15.24 -1.25
N LYS A 107 -20.42 14.10 -1.87
CA LYS A 107 -21.48 13.25 -2.42
C LYS A 107 -22.44 12.75 -1.34
N GLY A 108 -21.91 12.30 -0.21
CA GLY A 108 -22.75 11.87 0.92
C GLY A 108 -23.58 13.01 1.50
N LEU A 109 -22.99 14.21 1.60
CA LEU A 109 -23.68 15.42 2.06
C LEU A 109 -24.82 15.81 1.09
N GLN A 110 -24.55 15.80 -0.21
CA GLN A 110 -25.57 16.07 -1.22
C GLN A 110 -26.73 15.09 -1.16
N MET A 111 -26.46 13.80 -0.90
CA MET A 111 -27.53 12.82 -0.73
C MET A 111 -28.43 13.13 0.47
N LEU A 112 -27.87 13.68 1.56
CA LEU A 112 -28.68 14.14 2.71
C LEU A 112 -29.55 15.32 2.35
N VAL A 113 -29.01 16.31 1.63
CA VAL A 113 -29.75 17.49 1.14
C VAL A 113 -30.88 17.07 0.21
N ASP A 114 -30.63 16.08 -0.67
CA ASP A 114 -31.63 15.51 -1.60
C ASP A 114 -32.70 14.65 -0.89
N GLY A 115 -32.63 14.51 0.44
CA GLY A 115 -33.62 13.75 1.22
C GLY A 115 -33.49 12.23 1.09
N ALA A 116 -32.31 11.71 0.78
CA ALA A 116 -32.07 10.27 0.78
C ALA A 116 -32.27 9.67 2.18
N ASP A 117 -32.95 8.54 2.26
CA ASP A 117 -33.06 7.80 3.50
C ASP A 117 -31.71 7.22 3.95
N GLU A 118 -31.63 6.88 5.23
CA GLU A 118 -30.42 6.31 5.85
C GLU A 118 -29.91 5.09 5.12
N THR A 119 -30.80 4.19 4.68
CA THR A 119 -30.44 2.93 4.04
C THR A 119 -29.81 3.20 2.69
N LYS A 120 -30.46 4.06 1.88
CA LYS A 120 -29.96 4.42 0.55
C LYS A 120 -28.61 5.15 0.62
N LEU A 121 -28.45 6.08 1.57
CA LEU A 121 -27.20 6.79 1.82
C LEU A 121 -26.07 5.80 2.16
N THR A 122 -26.31 4.94 3.17
CA THR A 122 -25.32 4.00 3.68
C THR A 122 -24.93 2.98 2.61
N ASP A 123 -25.90 2.41 1.90
CA ASP A 123 -25.65 1.43 0.86
C ASP A 123 -24.82 2.00 -0.31
N GLN A 124 -25.15 3.22 -0.74
CA GLN A 124 -24.42 3.87 -1.83
C GLN A 124 -22.97 4.16 -1.43
N LEU A 125 -22.75 4.75 -0.26
CA LEU A 125 -21.42 5.08 0.23
C LEU A 125 -20.57 3.83 0.52
N ASN A 126 -21.17 2.77 1.08
CA ASN A 126 -20.50 1.49 1.31
C ASN A 126 -20.09 0.78 0.00
N ARG A 127 -20.88 0.89 -1.07
CA ARG A 127 -20.48 0.38 -2.39
C ARG A 127 -19.23 1.08 -2.91
N GLU A 128 -19.14 2.41 -2.76
CA GLU A 128 -17.96 3.17 -3.17
C GLU A 128 -16.73 2.86 -2.32
N LEU A 129 -16.93 2.71 -1.02
CA LEU A 129 -15.89 2.31 -0.08
C LEU A 129 -15.33 0.93 -0.43
N LYS A 130 -16.20 -0.05 -0.72
CA LYS A 130 -15.81 -1.38 -1.18
C LYS A 130 -15.05 -1.33 -2.50
N ALA A 131 -15.54 -0.55 -3.47
CA ALA A 131 -14.87 -0.37 -4.76
C ALA A 131 -13.48 0.28 -4.62
N MET A 132 -13.32 1.24 -3.70
CA MET A 132 -12.02 1.82 -3.37
C MET A 132 -11.08 0.78 -2.76
N LYS A 133 -11.55 0.03 -1.75
CA LYS A 133 -10.78 -1.03 -1.10
C LYS A 133 -10.26 -2.04 -2.11
N THR A 134 -11.12 -2.55 -2.98
CA THR A 134 -10.75 -3.50 -4.04
C THR A 134 -9.69 -2.92 -5.00
N ARG A 135 -9.78 -1.63 -5.36
CA ARG A 135 -8.75 -0.98 -6.19
C ARG A 135 -7.39 -0.91 -5.47
N HIS A 136 -7.38 -0.61 -4.17
CA HIS A 136 -6.16 -0.59 -3.38
C HIS A 136 -5.55 -1.99 -3.26
N GLU A 137 -6.36 -3.00 -2.93
CA GLU A 137 -5.93 -4.41 -2.85
C GLU A 137 -5.35 -4.90 -4.19
N ASN A 138 -5.99 -4.60 -5.31
CA ASN A 138 -5.48 -4.98 -6.64
C ASN A 138 -4.11 -4.33 -6.93
N SER A 139 -3.95 -3.04 -6.62
CA SER A 139 -2.67 -2.34 -6.84
C SER A 139 -1.57 -2.84 -5.91
N THR A 140 -1.88 -3.03 -4.63
CA THR A 140 -0.93 -3.57 -3.63
C THR A 140 -0.58 -5.02 -3.95
N GLY A 141 -1.53 -5.82 -4.43
CA GLY A 141 -1.34 -7.21 -4.82
C GLY A 141 -0.30 -7.41 -5.93
N VAL A 142 -0.12 -6.43 -6.83
CA VAL A 142 0.98 -6.47 -7.82
C VAL A 142 2.34 -6.37 -7.13
N PHE A 143 2.49 -5.48 -6.15
CA PHE A 143 3.74 -5.36 -5.39
C PHE A 143 3.97 -6.56 -4.47
N GLN A 144 2.90 -7.11 -3.88
CA GLN A 144 2.97 -8.36 -3.13
C GLN A 144 3.46 -9.51 -4.01
N ALA A 145 3.08 -9.56 -5.28
CA ALA A 145 3.59 -10.56 -6.22
C ALA A 145 5.11 -10.45 -6.42
N TRP A 146 5.71 -9.24 -6.38
CA TRP A 146 7.16 -9.07 -6.38
C TRP A 146 7.80 -9.65 -5.12
N VAL A 147 7.19 -9.43 -3.95
CA VAL A 147 7.66 -9.98 -2.67
C VAL A 147 7.66 -11.51 -2.69
N ASP A 148 6.61 -12.12 -3.24
CA ASP A 148 6.44 -13.56 -3.28
C ASP A 148 7.36 -14.23 -4.32
N LEU A 149 7.46 -13.63 -5.52
CA LEU A 149 8.09 -14.28 -6.67
C LEU A 149 9.59 -14.02 -6.79
N ALA A 150 10.11 -12.89 -6.28
CA ALA A 150 11.53 -12.61 -6.39
C ALA A 150 12.40 -13.63 -5.63
N PRO A 151 12.10 -14.05 -4.40
CA PRO A 151 12.82 -15.12 -3.73
C PRO A 151 12.66 -16.48 -4.43
N ALA A 152 11.47 -16.76 -4.99
CA ALA A 152 11.24 -18.00 -5.74
C ALA A 152 12.10 -18.06 -7.01
N MET A 153 12.24 -16.96 -7.73
CA MET A 153 13.18 -16.87 -8.87
C MET A 153 14.64 -16.99 -8.41
N GLY A 154 14.97 -16.46 -7.22
CA GLY A 154 16.26 -16.66 -6.59
C GLY A 154 16.57 -18.15 -6.34
N MET A 155 15.62 -18.91 -5.79
CA MET A 155 15.76 -20.36 -5.60
C MET A 155 15.91 -21.11 -6.93
N ILE A 156 15.14 -20.75 -7.95
CA ILE A 156 15.30 -21.34 -9.29
C ILE A 156 16.71 -21.10 -9.82
N GLY A 157 17.22 -19.87 -9.67
CA GLY A 157 18.58 -19.54 -10.07
C GLY A 157 19.64 -20.31 -9.29
N THR A 158 19.42 -20.54 -7.99
CA THR A 158 20.30 -21.39 -7.18
C THR A 158 20.38 -22.81 -7.76
N LEU A 159 19.25 -23.41 -8.10
CA LEU A 159 19.21 -24.76 -8.69
C LEU A 159 19.90 -24.79 -10.07
N ILE A 160 19.69 -23.77 -10.92
CA ILE A 160 20.35 -23.65 -12.21
C ILE A 160 21.88 -23.59 -12.00
N GLY A 161 22.37 -22.76 -11.08
CA GLY A 161 23.80 -22.64 -10.77
C GLY A 161 24.39 -23.95 -10.26
N LEU A 162 23.67 -24.66 -9.35
CA LEU A 162 24.14 -25.97 -8.84
C LEU A 162 24.16 -27.04 -9.94
N VAL A 163 23.17 -27.11 -10.81
CA VAL A 163 23.16 -28.05 -11.94
C VAL A 163 24.33 -27.76 -12.90
N ALA A 164 24.57 -26.49 -13.21
CA ALA A 164 25.69 -26.07 -14.02
C ALA A 164 27.06 -26.45 -13.38
N MET A 165 27.18 -26.28 -12.05
CA MET A 165 28.36 -26.66 -11.30
C MET A 165 28.60 -28.18 -11.39
N LEU A 166 27.57 -28.99 -11.14
CA LEU A 166 27.65 -30.44 -11.22
C LEU A 166 27.98 -30.95 -12.63
N GLY A 167 27.44 -30.32 -13.65
CA GLY A 167 27.71 -30.64 -15.05
C GLY A 167 29.15 -30.36 -15.48
N ASN A 168 29.86 -29.47 -14.77
CA ASN A 168 31.22 -29.04 -15.09
C ASN A 168 32.26 -29.49 -14.00
N MET A 169 31.97 -30.49 -13.20
CA MET A 169 32.86 -30.94 -12.09
C MET A 169 34.25 -31.35 -12.53
N ALA A 170 34.43 -31.73 -13.81
CA ALA A 170 35.72 -32.06 -14.39
C ALA A 170 36.64 -30.85 -14.62
N ASP A 171 36.10 -29.64 -14.69
CA ASP A 171 36.85 -28.38 -14.84
C ASP A 171 36.73 -27.51 -13.59
N PRO A 172 37.76 -27.47 -12.71
CA PRO A 172 37.74 -26.64 -11.50
C PRO A 172 37.53 -25.15 -11.75
N LYS A 173 37.88 -24.65 -12.93
CA LYS A 173 37.70 -23.22 -13.30
C LYS A 173 36.24 -22.86 -13.56
N ALA A 174 35.39 -23.82 -13.95
CA ALA A 174 33.98 -23.62 -14.19
C ALA A 174 33.12 -23.66 -12.93
N ILE A 175 33.64 -24.25 -11.84
CA ILE A 175 32.92 -24.37 -10.56
C ILE A 175 32.62 -22.99 -9.94
N GLY A 176 33.61 -22.07 -9.93
CA GLY A 176 33.49 -20.74 -9.32
C GLY A 176 32.37 -19.90 -9.93
N PRO A 177 32.32 -19.69 -11.24
CA PRO A 177 31.23 -18.96 -11.89
C PRO A 177 29.85 -19.57 -11.65
N ALA A 178 29.72 -20.91 -11.70
CA ALA A 178 28.45 -21.58 -11.43
C ALA A 178 27.97 -21.40 -9.97
N MET A 179 28.88 -21.45 -9.01
CA MET A 179 28.58 -21.11 -7.61
C MET A 179 28.16 -19.64 -7.45
N ALA A 180 28.82 -18.73 -8.16
CA ALA A 180 28.45 -17.31 -8.11
C ALA A 180 27.01 -17.10 -8.56
N VAL A 181 26.58 -17.73 -9.66
CA VAL A 181 25.16 -17.69 -10.11
C VAL A 181 24.23 -18.17 -9.00
N ALA A 182 24.53 -19.31 -8.36
CA ALA A 182 23.68 -19.86 -7.30
C ALA A 182 23.53 -18.90 -6.10
N LEU A 183 24.60 -18.27 -5.68
CA LEU A 183 24.59 -17.38 -4.51
C LEU A 183 23.99 -16.01 -4.83
N LEU A 184 24.35 -15.43 -5.98
CA LEU A 184 23.90 -14.09 -6.36
C LEU A 184 22.40 -14.04 -6.70
N THR A 185 21.85 -15.10 -7.28
CA THR A 185 20.41 -15.18 -7.53
C THR A 185 19.60 -15.13 -6.24
N THR A 186 20.03 -15.85 -5.21
CA THR A 186 19.39 -15.81 -3.88
C THR A 186 19.51 -14.43 -3.25
N LEU A 187 20.70 -13.81 -3.32
CA LEU A 187 20.95 -12.47 -2.82
C LEU A 187 20.02 -11.45 -3.50
N TYR A 188 19.95 -11.45 -4.83
CA TYR A 188 19.10 -10.51 -5.57
C TYR A 188 17.62 -10.73 -5.26
N GLY A 189 17.15 -11.97 -5.22
CA GLY A 189 15.77 -12.30 -4.88
C GLY A 189 15.38 -11.77 -3.50
N ALA A 190 16.24 -11.97 -2.51
CA ALA A 190 16.03 -11.48 -1.14
C ALA A 190 16.05 -9.94 -1.06
N MET A 191 16.96 -9.28 -1.77
CA MET A 191 17.06 -7.83 -1.80
C MET A 191 15.81 -7.18 -2.44
N ILE A 192 15.38 -7.70 -3.58
CA ILE A 192 14.18 -7.19 -4.27
C ILE A 192 12.96 -7.32 -3.36
N ALA A 193 12.74 -8.50 -2.78
CA ALA A 193 11.58 -8.76 -1.94
C ALA A 193 11.58 -7.92 -0.66
N ASN A 194 12.65 -8.01 0.13
CA ASN A 194 12.64 -7.51 1.50
C ASN A 194 13.10 -6.06 1.64
N CYS A 195 14.03 -5.60 0.78
CA CYS A 195 14.55 -4.25 0.89
C CYS A 195 13.77 -3.24 0.03
N ILE A 196 13.11 -3.70 -1.05
CA ILE A 196 12.41 -2.81 -1.98
C ILE A 196 10.89 -2.96 -1.84
N PHE A 197 10.34 -4.14 -2.18
CA PHE A 197 8.90 -4.29 -2.36
C PHE A 197 8.13 -4.51 -1.04
N MET A 198 8.67 -5.23 -0.05
CA MET A 198 7.99 -5.43 1.23
C MET A 198 7.69 -4.10 1.96
N PRO A 199 8.63 -3.15 2.10
CA PRO A 199 8.33 -1.85 2.69
C PRO A 199 7.29 -1.05 1.91
N ILE A 200 7.27 -1.16 0.58
CA ILE A 200 6.28 -0.53 -0.29
C ILE A 200 4.88 -1.10 0.01
N VAL A 201 4.73 -2.43 0.05
CA VAL A 201 3.48 -3.12 0.37
C VAL A 201 2.96 -2.68 1.73
N THR A 202 3.78 -2.80 2.77
CA THR A 202 3.39 -2.44 4.15
C THR A 202 2.90 -1.00 4.26
N LYS A 203 3.55 -0.07 3.56
CA LYS A 203 3.13 1.34 3.56
C LYS A 203 1.82 1.57 2.81
N LEU A 204 1.66 0.98 1.64
CA LEU A 204 0.42 1.09 0.86
C LEU A 204 -0.76 0.50 1.63
N GLU A 205 -0.57 -0.62 2.32
CA GLU A 205 -1.59 -1.22 3.19
C GLU A 205 -1.93 -0.28 4.36
N GLY A 206 -0.94 0.29 5.02
CA GLY A 206 -1.15 1.26 6.10
C GLY A 206 -1.92 2.50 5.63
N TYR A 207 -1.58 3.06 4.47
CA TYR A 207 -2.30 4.21 3.92
C TYR A 207 -3.72 3.84 3.46
N SER A 208 -3.90 2.63 2.92
CA SER A 208 -5.22 2.12 2.56
C SER A 208 -6.11 1.93 3.78
N ALA A 209 -5.59 1.37 4.85
CA ALA A 209 -6.32 1.21 6.11
C ALA A 209 -6.73 2.58 6.72
N HIS A 210 -5.82 3.55 6.69
CA HIS A 210 -6.11 4.89 7.19
C HIS A 210 -7.18 5.62 6.35
N GLU A 211 -7.12 5.50 5.00
CA GLU A 211 -8.15 6.07 4.13
C GLU A 211 -9.50 5.35 4.30
N LEU A 212 -9.49 4.04 4.53
CA LEU A 212 -10.68 3.24 4.80
C LEU A 212 -11.38 3.74 6.07
N LEU A 213 -10.64 3.85 7.18
CA LEU A 213 -11.15 4.37 8.44
C LEU A 213 -11.75 5.77 8.31
N TYR A 214 -11.03 6.68 7.62
CA TYR A 214 -11.51 8.03 7.35
C TYR A 214 -12.88 8.01 6.67
N ARG A 215 -13.04 7.19 5.63
CA ARG A 215 -14.31 7.11 4.87
C ARG A 215 -15.41 6.40 5.66
N GLU A 216 -15.08 5.39 6.45
CA GLU A 216 -16.03 4.76 7.38
C GLU A 216 -16.57 5.78 8.41
N MET A 217 -15.70 6.65 8.92
CA MET A 217 -16.10 7.75 9.80
C MET A 217 -17.04 8.73 9.09
N VAL A 218 -16.77 9.06 7.80
CA VAL A 218 -17.68 9.90 7.00
C VAL A 218 -19.05 9.24 6.86
N VAL A 219 -19.12 7.95 6.50
CA VAL A 219 -20.37 7.21 6.35
C VAL A 219 -21.15 7.22 7.65
N MET A 220 -20.48 6.93 8.76
CA MET A 220 -21.11 6.87 10.08
C MET A 220 -21.55 8.24 10.57
N GLY A 221 -20.74 9.29 10.37
CA GLY A 221 -21.09 10.66 10.72
C GLY A 221 -22.32 11.16 9.94
N LEU A 222 -22.36 10.93 8.62
CA LEU A 222 -23.52 11.29 7.79
C LEU A 222 -24.77 10.50 8.18
N LYS A 223 -24.62 9.22 8.55
CA LYS A 223 -25.72 8.41 9.08
C LYS A 223 -26.27 8.97 10.40
N PHE A 224 -25.42 9.43 11.31
CA PHE A 224 -25.87 10.05 12.56
C PHE A 224 -26.54 11.41 12.30
N ILE A 225 -26.03 12.19 11.35
CA ILE A 225 -26.67 13.46 10.92
C ILE A 225 -28.07 13.17 10.38
N SER A 226 -28.26 12.14 9.54
CA SER A 226 -29.58 11.79 8.99
C SER A 226 -30.59 11.40 10.07
N ARG A 227 -30.11 10.87 11.18
CA ARG A 227 -30.94 10.51 12.37
C ARG A 227 -31.23 11.70 13.29
N GLY A 228 -30.63 12.86 13.05
CA GLY A 228 -30.73 14.02 13.93
C GLY A 228 -30.00 13.86 15.26
N GLU A 229 -28.98 13.00 15.34
CA GLU A 229 -28.17 12.78 16.52
C GLU A 229 -27.51 14.08 17.02
N SER A 230 -27.25 14.13 18.34
CA SER A 230 -26.59 15.32 18.89
C SER A 230 -25.12 15.39 18.48
N PRO A 231 -24.55 16.61 18.26
CA PRO A 231 -23.13 16.78 17.95
C PRO A 231 -22.20 16.08 18.91
N ARG A 232 -22.51 16.10 20.21
CA ARG A 232 -21.73 15.44 21.25
C ARG A 232 -21.73 13.92 21.09
N ASN A 233 -22.89 13.31 20.82
CA ASN A 233 -22.98 11.87 20.62
C ASN A 233 -22.19 11.43 19.38
N ILE A 234 -22.24 12.20 18.30
CA ILE A 234 -21.44 11.94 17.08
C ILE A 234 -19.95 11.95 17.39
N THR A 235 -19.47 12.94 18.15
CA THR A 235 -18.07 13.01 18.57
C THR A 235 -17.65 11.79 19.36
N ASP A 236 -18.43 11.41 20.37
CA ASP A 236 -18.14 10.27 21.26
C ASP A 236 -18.10 8.94 20.47
N GLN A 237 -19.05 8.73 19.55
CA GLN A 237 -19.10 7.54 18.69
C GLN A 237 -17.94 7.47 17.71
N LEU A 238 -17.58 8.59 17.06
CA LEU A 238 -16.47 8.62 16.11
C LEU A 238 -15.10 8.47 16.80
N LEU A 239 -14.92 9.03 17.99
CA LEU A 239 -13.71 8.81 18.79
C LEU A 239 -13.55 7.35 19.20
N SER A 240 -14.64 6.67 19.54
CA SER A 240 -14.59 5.24 19.89
C SER A 240 -14.11 4.38 18.71
N LEU A 241 -14.47 4.72 17.46
CA LEU A 241 -13.99 4.04 16.27
C LEU A 241 -12.48 4.15 16.09
N ILE A 242 -11.91 5.32 16.33
CA ILE A 242 -10.45 5.52 16.26
C ILE A 242 -9.75 4.64 17.27
N HIS A 243 -10.24 4.60 18.52
CA HIS A 243 -9.64 3.77 19.57
C HIS A 243 -9.73 2.26 19.30
N ILE A 244 -10.79 1.80 18.63
CA ILE A 244 -10.94 0.39 18.24
C ILE A 244 -10.03 0.03 17.07
N SER A 245 -9.81 0.95 16.15
CA SER A 245 -9.02 0.73 14.94
C SER A 245 -7.51 0.96 15.12
N GLU A 246 -7.11 1.76 16.11
CA GLU A 246 -5.70 1.84 16.50
C GLU A 246 -5.39 0.64 17.42
N PRO A 247 -4.63 -0.38 16.94
CA PRO A 247 -4.13 -1.39 17.87
C PRO A 247 -3.26 -0.68 18.89
N THR A 248 -3.63 -0.85 20.17
CA THR A 248 -2.93 -0.32 21.33
C THR A 248 -1.42 -0.32 21.12
N ARG A 249 -0.85 0.88 20.97
CA ARG A 249 0.60 1.09 21.12
C ARG A 249 0.94 0.76 22.58
N HIS A 250 1.35 -0.47 22.81
CA HIS A 250 2.11 -0.88 24.00
C HIS A 250 3.55 -1.16 23.59
#